data_bfc42c5b5ad4b2f6d0fff8202cf6810e
#
_entry.id   bfc42c5b5ad4b2f6d0fff8202cf6810e
#
_cell.length_a   1.000
_cell.length_b   1.000
_cell.length_c   1.000
_cell.angle_alpha   90.00
_cell.angle_beta   90.00
_cell.angle_gamma   90.00
#
_symmetry.space_group_name_H-M   'P 1'
#
loop_
_entity.id
_entity.type
_entity.pdbx_description
1 polymer ?
#
loop_
_entity_poly.entity_id
_entity_poly.type
_entity_poly.pdbx_seq_one_letter_code
_entity_poly.pdbx_strand_id
1 'polypeptide(L)'
;MAPQLSQLQCVVVDEWHELLGNKRGVLLQLALARLRRLNPALRIWGVSATLGNLDEARDALLPHLPEAPLVAGVAPKRFTLDTLLPGEDERFPWGGHLGLAQLPRVLERLMAERTSLLFANTRSQAELWHRALNAVWPEAPETLALHHGSLDPKLRAAAEEGLRDGSIRCVVATSSLDLGVDFPAVDQVLQIGSPKGVSRLLQRAGRARHRPGEAGHVVCVPTHALELVEYAAARAAVAAGTIESRPPPVLSLDVLAQHCVTLALGGGFEADALLAEVRDTHAFRALDDTAWRAVLDFIVQGGTALAHYPEFRRVVRDEAGVYRVDDRRIALRHRLSIGTIASDGSVRVKLMRGGGLGSVEESFIGRLRPRDRFQFAGRTLELVRLEDMTAYVRVAKSGSGTVPKWSGGRMALSGTLAHEVERLFEAPRDVPELRAIGRLLDLQQRLSALPAPGRLLVEWIHVRGGRHLFLYPFAGRQVHEGLAALWSLRW
;
A
#
# COMPACT_ATOMS: atom_id res chain seq x y z
N MET A 1 -18.21 -20.81 -20.11
CA MET A 1 -16.99 -20.07 -19.70
C MET A 1 -15.71 -20.73 -20.21
N ALA A 2 -15.44 -22.02 -19.96
CA ALA A 2 -14.23 -22.70 -20.46
C ALA A 2 -14.01 -22.59 -21.99
N PRO A 3 -15.03 -22.77 -22.88
CA PRO A 3 -14.85 -22.62 -24.33
C PRO A 3 -14.46 -21.19 -24.77
N GLN A 4 -14.84 -20.17 -24.01
CA GLN A 4 -14.47 -18.78 -24.32
C GLN A 4 -13.03 -18.47 -23.88
N LEU A 5 -12.61 -19.01 -22.74
CA LEU A 5 -11.26 -18.84 -22.21
C LEU A 5 -10.21 -19.60 -23.01
N SER A 6 -10.56 -20.71 -23.65
CA SER A 6 -9.65 -21.46 -24.53
C SER A 6 -9.30 -20.71 -25.83
N GLN A 7 -10.09 -19.70 -26.20
CA GLN A 7 -9.83 -18.84 -27.37
C GLN A 7 -8.98 -17.61 -27.02
N LEU A 8 -8.68 -17.39 -25.75
CA LEU A 8 -7.87 -16.25 -25.28
C LEU A 8 -6.44 -16.39 -25.79
N GLN A 9 -5.97 -15.44 -26.60
CA GLN A 9 -4.66 -15.50 -27.23
C GLN A 9 -3.58 -14.72 -26.46
N CYS A 10 -3.98 -13.72 -25.68
CA CYS A 10 -3.04 -12.87 -24.95
C CYS A 10 -3.64 -12.40 -23.61
N VAL A 11 -2.81 -12.34 -22.59
CA VAL A 11 -3.09 -11.70 -21.31
C VAL A 11 -2.02 -10.64 -21.08
N VAL A 12 -2.45 -9.41 -20.83
CA VAL A 12 -1.56 -8.32 -20.40
C VAL A 12 -1.77 -8.10 -18.91
N VAL A 13 -0.70 -8.26 -18.15
CA VAL A 13 -0.67 -8.01 -16.69
C VAL A 13 -0.08 -6.63 -16.50
N ASP A 14 -0.96 -5.66 -16.29
CA ASP A 14 -0.56 -4.28 -16.00
C ASP A 14 -0.21 -4.10 -14.52
N GLU A 15 0.69 -3.15 -14.24
CA GLU A 15 1.18 -2.83 -12.89
C GLU A 15 1.67 -4.08 -12.11
N TRP A 16 2.37 -5.00 -12.82
CA TRP A 16 2.83 -6.27 -12.24
C TRP A 16 3.61 -6.08 -10.93
N HIS A 17 4.38 -5.02 -10.79
CA HIS A 17 5.11 -4.69 -9.58
C HIS A 17 4.21 -4.54 -8.33
N GLU A 18 2.95 -4.14 -8.49
CA GLU A 18 2.01 -4.01 -7.37
C GLU A 18 1.44 -5.37 -6.92
N LEU A 19 1.50 -6.37 -7.78
CA LEU A 19 1.01 -7.73 -7.49
C LEU A 19 2.13 -8.64 -7.00
N LEU A 20 3.35 -8.47 -7.51
CA LEU A 20 4.50 -9.37 -7.34
C LEU A 20 4.75 -9.76 -5.88
N GLY A 21 4.83 -8.79 -4.97
CA GLY A 21 5.19 -9.01 -3.56
C GLY A 21 4.03 -9.37 -2.63
N ASN A 22 2.89 -9.85 -3.14
CA ASN A 22 1.73 -10.12 -2.30
C ASN A 22 0.89 -11.30 -2.79
N LYS A 23 -0.08 -11.75 -1.98
CA LYS A 23 -0.96 -12.88 -2.28
C LYS A 23 -1.80 -12.70 -3.55
N ARG A 24 -2.06 -11.47 -3.98
CA ARG A 24 -2.77 -11.20 -5.25
C ARG A 24 -1.95 -11.66 -6.44
N GLY A 25 -0.62 -11.48 -6.38
CA GLY A 25 0.30 -11.99 -7.40
C GLY A 25 0.35 -13.52 -7.43
N VAL A 26 0.33 -14.17 -6.26
CA VAL A 26 0.23 -15.65 -6.18
C VAL A 26 -1.06 -16.15 -6.82
N LEU A 27 -2.19 -15.51 -6.52
CA LEU A 27 -3.49 -15.85 -7.13
C LEU A 27 -3.46 -15.66 -8.64
N LEU A 28 -2.84 -14.59 -9.13
CA LEU A 28 -2.67 -14.34 -10.56
C LEU A 28 -1.82 -15.44 -11.23
N GLN A 29 -0.71 -15.86 -10.61
CA GLN A 29 0.14 -16.94 -11.14
C GLN A 29 -0.68 -18.24 -11.31
N LEU A 30 -1.50 -18.61 -10.32
CA LEU A 30 -2.39 -19.78 -10.40
C LEU A 30 -3.43 -19.63 -11.53
N ALA A 31 -4.01 -18.44 -11.69
CA ALA A 31 -4.96 -18.16 -12.76
C ALA A 31 -4.29 -18.26 -14.14
N LEU A 32 -3.08 -17.73 -14.30
CA LEU A 32 -2.31 -17.81 -15.54
C LEU A 32 -1.91 -19.25 -15.89
N ALA A 33 -1.51 -20.06 -14.91
CA ALA A 33 -1.22 -21.48 -15.10
C ALA A 33 -2.47 -22.20 -15.61
N ARG A 34 -3.65 -21.94 -15.03
CA ARG A 34 -4.92 -22.50 -15.50
C ARG A 34 -5.27 -22.07 -16.92
N LEU A 35 -5.10 -20.79 -17.26
CA LEU A 35 -5.37 -20.30 -18.62
C LEU A 35 -4.44 -20.94 -19.65
N ARG A 36 -3.18 -21.17 -19.31
CA ARG A 36 -2.22 -21.88 -20.16
C ARG A 36 -2.58 -23.34 -20.36
N ARG A 37 -3.16 -24.00 -19.38
CA ARG A 37 -3.71 -25.37 -19.55
C ARG A 37 -4.87 -25.40 -20.55
N LEU A 38 -5.69 -24.35 -20.58
CA LEU A 38 -6.81 -24.22 -21.53
C LEU A 38 -6.32 -23.83 -22.92
N ASN A 39 -5.30 -23.00 -23.03
CA ASN A 39 -4.63 -22.62 -24.27
C ASN A 39 -3.11 -22.59 -24.10
N PRO A 40 -2.37 -23.65 -24.47
CA PRO A 40 -0.90 -23.69 -24.39
C PRO A 40 -0.19 -22.61 -25.23
N ALA A 41 -0.86 -22.05 -26.25
CA ALA A 41 -0.32 -20.98 -27.08
C ALA A 41 -0.56 -19.57 -26.51
N LEU A 42 -1.13 -19.46 -25.31
CA LEU A 42 -1.42 -18.19 -24.64
C LEU A 42 -0.15 -17.36 -24.45
N ARG A 43 -0.16 -16.15 -24.94
CA ARG A 43 0.91 -15.16 -24.72
C ARG A 43 0.60 -14.37 -23.45
N ILE A 44 1.64 -14.14 -22.63
CA ILE A 44 1.51 -13.37 -21.40
C ILE A 44 2.52 -12.21 -21.47
N TRP A 45 2.05 -10.99 -21.28
CA TRP A 45 2.86 -9.79 -21.20
C TRP A 45 2.76 -9.19 -19.78
N GLY A 46 3.89 -8.82 -19.21
CA GLY A 46 3.94 -8.03 -17.98
C GLY A 46 4.32 -6.59 -18.29
N VAL A 47 3.53 -5.65 -17.81
CA VAL A 47 3.84 -4.22 -17.85
C VAL A 47 4.08 -3.78 -16.40
N SER A 48 5.17 -3.09 -16.15
CA SER A 48 5.58 -2.75 -14.78
C SER A 48 6.32 -1.42 -14.74
N ALA A 49 6.18 -0.71 -13.63
CA ALA A 49 7.10 0.33 -13.27
C ALA A 49 8.46 -0.28 -12.86
N THR A 50 9.43 0.55 -12.53
CA THR A 50 10.78 0.15 -12.15
C THR A 50 10.78 -0.71 -10.88
N LEU A 51 11.50 -1.83 -10.92
CA LEU A 51 11.71 -2.80 -9.84
C LEU A 51 13.21 -3.06 -9.67
N GLY A 52 13.62 -3.36 -8.44
CA GLY A 52 15.00 -3.73 -8.15
C GLY A 52 15.34 -5.17 -8.54
N ASN A 53 14.36 -6.06 -8.74
CA ASN A 53 14.51 -7.48 -9.04
C ASN A 53 13.74 -7.89 -10.31
N LEU A 54 14.08 -7.30 -11.45
CA LEU A 54 13.38 -7.50 -12.73
C LEU A 54 13.39 -8.96 -13.21
N ASP A 55 14.53 -9.67 -13.08
CA ASP A 55 14.64 -11.07 -13.49
C ASP A 55 13.71 -11.97 -12.67
N GLU A 56 13.70 -11.79 -11.35
CA GLU A 56 12.79 -12.53 -10.47
C GLU A 56 11.31 -12.20 -10.76
N ALA A 57 11.02 -10.94 -11.09
CA ALA A 57 9.67 -10.51 -11.47
C ALA A 57 9.22 -11.14 -12.79
N ARG A 58 10.13 -11.29 -13.78
CA ARG A 58 9.90 -12.02 -15.03
C ARG A 58 9.64 -13.50 -14.72
N ASP A 59 10.52 -14.13 -13.96
CA ASP A 59 10.44 -15.56 -13.64
C ASP A 59 9.20 -15.90 -12.82
N ALA A 60 8.72 -15.00 -11.97
CA ALA A 60 7.48 -15.15 -11.25
C ALA A 60 6.24 -15.06 -12.15
N LEU A 61 6.28 -14.25 -13.19
CA LEU A 61 5.17 -14.11 -14.14
C LEU A 61 5.22 -15.18 -15.25
N LEU A 62 6.41 -15.52 -15.71
CA LEU A 62 6.69 -16.40 -16.86
C LEU A 62 7.61 -17.57 -16.49
N PRO A 63 7.26 -18.39 -15.47
CA PRO A 63 8.15 -19.46 -14.99
C PRO A 63 8.48 -20.52 -16.05
N HIS A 64 7.70 -20.58 -17.11
CA HIS A 64 7.86 -21.49 -18.26
C HIS A 64 8.74 -20.90 -19.38
N LEU A 65 9.12 -19.62 -19.29
CA LEU A 65 9.91 -18.90 -20.27
C LEU A 65 11.01 -18.06 -19.56
N PRO A 66 11.99 -18.68 -18.93
CA PRO A 66 13.01 -17.97 -18.15
C PRO A 66 13.85 -17.00 -18.99
N GLU A 67 13.93 -17.24 -20.30
CA GLU A 67 14.64 -16.38 -21.27
C GLU A 67 13.71 -15.36 -21.96
N ALA A 68 12.50 -15.13 -21.43
CA ALA A 68 11.61 -14.12 -21.99
C ALA A 68 12.28 -12.74 -21.97
N PRO A 69 12.20 -11.96 -23.08
CA PRO A 69 12.90 -10.69 -23.17
C PRO A 69 12.35 -9.67 -22.17
N LEU A 70 13.27 -8.97 -21.50
CA LEU A 70 12.96 -7.76 -20.74
C LEU A 70 13.16 -6.55 -21.68
N VAL A 71 12.08 -5.82 -21.92
CA VAL A 71 12.12 -4.60 -22.73
C VAL A 71 12.09 -3.41 -21.79
N ALA A 72 13.22 -2.73 -21.63
CA ALA A 72 13.29 -1.49 -20.89
C ALA A 72 12.75 -0.34 -21.74
N GLY A 73 11.90 0.49 -21.13
CA GLY A 73 11.45 1.74 -21.74
C GLY A 73 12.57 2.77 -21.88
N VAL A 74 12.27 3.91 -22.47
CA VAL A 74 13.20 5.03 -22.66
C VAL A 74 13.77 5.49 -21.31
N ALA A 75 15.01 6.02 -21.34
CA ALA A 75 15.82 6.46 -20.22
C ALA A 75 15.05 7.02 -19.00
N PRO A 76 15.48 6.72 -17.76
CA PRO A 76 14.79 7.16 -16.57
C PRO A 76 14.60 8.68 -16.57
N LYS A 77 13.37 9.11 -16.27
CA LYS A 77 13.04 10.55 -16.17
C LYS A 77 13.90 11.18 -15.09
N ARG A 78 14.45 12.35 -15.39
CA ARG A 78 15.15 13.15 -14.37
C ARG A 78 14.13 13.72 -13.40
N PHE A 79 14.45 13.65 -12.12
CA PHE A 79 13.63 14.23 -11.05
C PHE A 79 14.46 15.22 -10.24
N THR A 80 13.82 16.29 -9.80
CA THR A 80 14.33 17.16 -8.76
C THR A 80 13.56 16.90 -7.47
N LEU A 81 14.28 16.69 -6.39
CA LEU A 81 13.72 16.45 -5.07
C LEU A 81 14.16 17.60 -4.15
N ASP A 82 13.23 18.50 -3.86
CA ASP A 82 13.45 19.60 -2.93
C ASP A 82 12.83 19.25 -1.58
N THR A 83 13.52 19.60 -0.49
CA THR A 83 13.01 19.39 0.87
C THR A 83 12.68 20.74 1.51
N LEU A 84 11.46 20.88 2.04
CA LEU A 84 11.10 22.02 2.87
C LEU A 84 11.81 21.91 4.22
N LEU A 85 12.92 22.65 4.36
CA LEU A 85 13.70 22.64 5.59
C LEU A 85 13.03 23.50 6.67
N PRO A 86 13.17 23.13 7.96
CA PRO A 86 12.80 24.02 9.06
C PRO A 86 13.64 25.30 9.03
N GLY A 87 13.13 26.39 9.58
CA GLY A 87 13.92 27.59 9.80
C GLY A 87 15.07 27.37 10.81
N GLU A 88 16.11 28.22 10.78
CA GLU A 88 17.30 28.06 11.64
C GLU A 88 16.95 28.02 13.13
N ASP A 89 15.95 28.77 13.55
CA ASP A 89 15.48 28.88 14.95
C ASP A 89 14.25 28.01 15.24
N GLU A 90 13.77 27.24 14.26
CA GLU A 90 12.56 26.45 14.40
C GLU A 90 12.85 25.13 15.14
N ARG A 91 12.16 24.91 16.25
CA ARG A 91 12.18 23.61 16.94
C ARG A 91 11.37 22.61 16.14
N PHE A 92 12.06 21.79 15.37
CA PHE A 92 11.41 20.74 14.59
C PHE A 92 11.10 19.53 15.48
N PRO A 93 9.86 18.99 15.44
CA PRO A 93 9.48 17.91 16.33
C PRO A 93 10.24 16.61 16.03
N TRP A 94 10.46 15.80 17.06
CA TRP A 94 11.14 14.51 16.96
C TRP A 94 10.33 13.45 16.23
N GLY A 95 9.02 13.43 16.44
CA GLY A 95 8.11 12.43 15.88
C GLY A 95 6.66 12.72 16.24
N GLY A 96 5.73 11.97 15.66
CA GLY A 96 4.32 12.00 16.02
C GLY A 96 3.53 13.21 15.51
N HIS A 97 4.10 14.05 14.66
CA HIS A 97 3.45 15.23 14.12
C HIS A 97 2.81 14.97 12.75
N LEU A 98 1.69 15.66 12.48
CA LEU A 98 0.95 15.57 11.22
C LEU A 98 1.47 16.56 10.17
N GLY A 99 2.53 17.30 10.48
CA GLY A 99 3.20 18.24 9.58
C GLY A 99 2.51 19.58 9.41
N LEU A 100 1.45 19.90 10.14
CA LEU A 100 0.68 21.15 9.98
C LEU A 100 1.47 22.41 10.29
N ALA A 101 2.57 22.34 11.03
CA ALA A 101 3.50 23.45 11.21
C ALA A 101 4.08 23.95 9.87
N GLN A 102 4.15 23.07 8.86
CA GLN A 102 4.62 23.43 7.52
C GLN A 102 3.51 24.02 6.62
N LEU A 103 2.27 24.14 7.11
CA LEU A 103 1.12 24.61 6.31
C LEU A 103 1.38 25.93 5.58
N PRO A 104 1.95 26.98 6.19
CA PRO A 104 2.21 28.23 5.48
C PRO A 104 3.16 28.07 4.30
N ARG A 105 4.27 27.31 4.48
CA ARG A 105 5.25 27.04 3.41
C ARG A 105 4.68 26.16 2.31
N VAL A 106 3.84 25.17 2.69
CA VAL A 106 3.13 24.31 1.73
C VAL A 106 2.16 25.14 0.91
N LEU A 107 1.39 26.04 1.56
CA LEU A 107 0.46 26.93 0.86
C LEU A 107 1.20 27.84 -0.13
N GLU A 108 2.33 28.43 0.26
CA GLU A 108 3.18 29.23 -0.62
C GLU A 108 3.61 28.44 -1.86
N ARG A 109 4.07 27.20 -1.68
CA ARG A 109 4.45 26.32 -2.79
C ARG A 109 3.25 25.99 -3.69
N LEU A 110 2.08 25.70 -3.10
CA LEU A 110 0.87 25.42 -3.88
C LEU A 110 0.43 26.65 -4.71
N MET A 111 0.63 27.85 -4.20
CA MET A 111 0.27 29.08 -4.90
C MET A 111 1.27 29.46 -6.00
N ALA A 112 2.50 28.97 -5.94
CA ALA A 112 3.53 29.22 -6.95
C ALA A 112 3.29 28.50 -8.28
N GLU A 113 2.51 27.39 -8.28
CA GLU A 113 2.24 26.58 -9.46
C GLU A 113 0.73 26.53 -9.77
N ARG A 114 0.36 26.18 -11.00
CA ARG A 114 -1.04 26.16 -11.42
C ARG A 114 -1.78 24.93 -10.93
N THR A 115 -1.12 23.76 -10.98
CA THR A 115 -1.72 22.48 -10.60
C THR A 115 -0.77 21.68 -9.71
N SER A 116 -1.31 21.07 -8.66
CA SER A 116 -0.52 20.35 -7.68
C SER A 116 -1.21 19.10 -7.18
N LEU A 117 -0.42 18.03 -6.93
CA LEU A 117 -0.85 16.90 -6.12
C LEU A 117 -0.13 16.94 -4.78
N LEU A 118 -0.91 16.88 -3.69
CA LEU A 118 -0.38 16.81 -2.34
C LEU A 118 -0.63 15.42 -1.77
N PHE A 119 0.40 14.59 -1.74
CA PHE A 119 0.29 13.23 -1.24
C PHE A 119 0.47 13.15 0.27
N ALA A 120 -0.46 12.48 0.94
CA ALA A 120 -0.39 12.08 2.33
C ALA A 120 -0.25 10.56 2.45
N ASN A 121 0.34 10.08 3.55
CA ASN A 121 0.58 8.66 3.75
C ASN A 121 -0.65 7.89 4.24
N THR A 122 -1.60 8.59 4.87
CA THR A 122 -2.82 7.99 5.40
C THR A 122 -4.05 8.82 5.01
N ARG A 123 -5.22 8.16 4.95
CA ARG A 123 -6.50 8.82 4.71
C ARG A 123 -6.79 9.89 5.76
N SER A 124 -6.48 9.60 7.03
CA SER A 124 -6.65 10.56 8.13
C SER A 124 -5.79 11.81 7.95
N GLN A 125 -4.53 11.64 7.49
CA GLN A 125 -3.64 12.75 7.20
C GLN A 125 -4.14 13.57 6.00
N ALA A 126 -4.65 12.90 4.95
CA ALA A 126 -5.22 13.58 3.78
C ALA A 126 -6.45 14.43 4.16
N GLU A 127 -7.38 13.88 4.94
CA GLU A 127 -8.55 14.62 5.45
C GLU A 127 -8.14 15.84 6.29
N LEU A 128 -7.14 15.66 7.16
CA LEU A 128 -6.64 16.73 8.02
C LEU A 128 -5.97 17.84 7.21
N TRP A 129 -5.12 17.49 6.25
CA TRP A 129 -4.43 18.46 5.39
C TRP A 129 -5.42 19.18 4.47
N HIS A 130 -6.38 18.46 3.87
CA HIS A 130 -7.44 19.09 3.09
C HIS A 130 -8.23 20.10 3.93
N ARG A 131 -8.61 19.73 5.15
CA ARG A 131 -9.31 20.64 6.05
C ARG A 131 -8.49 21.87 6.40
N ALA A 132 -7.19 21.66 6.73
CA ALA A 132 -6.32 22.76 7.11
C ALA A 132 -6.09 23.73 5.94
N LEU A 133 -5.87 23.19 4.73
CA LEU A 133 -5.75 23.99 3.52
C LEU A 133 -7.05 24.74 3.21
N ASN A 134 -8.20 24.06 3.27
CA ASN A 134 -9.49 24.69 3.00
C ASN A 134 -9.81 25.86 3.92
N ALA A 135 -9.29 25.86 5.15
CA ALA A 135 -9.49 26.95 6.10
C ALA A 135 -8.69 28.23 5.75
N VAL A 136 -7.62 28.09 4.96
CA VAL A 136 -6.71 29.19 4.57
C VAL A 136 -6.58 29.32 3.06
N TRP A 137 -7.39 28.59 2.30
CA TRP A 137 -7.34 28.56 0.84
C TRP A 137 -7.74 29.91 0.25
N PRO A 138 -6.87 30.56 -0.54
CA PRO A 138 -7.12 31.95 -1.00
C PRO A 138 -8.04 32.02 -2.23
N GLU A 139 -8.39 30.89 -2.81
CA GLU A 139 -9.21 30.80 -4.03
C GLU A 139 -10.57 30.16 -3.76
N ALA A 140 -11.35 29.93 -4.81
CA ALA A 140 -12.64 29.27 -4.71
C ALA A 140 -12.48 27.85 -4.11
N PRO A 141 -13.27 27.46 -3.11
CA PRO A 141 -13.12 26.17 -2.42
C PRO A 141 -13.19 24.98 -3.37
N GLU A 142 -13.86 25.10 -4.51
CA GLU A 142 -14.02 24.07 -5.53
C GLU A 142 -12.72 23.73 -6.24
N THR A 143 -11.71 24.62 -6.17
CA THR A 143 -10.38 24.40 -6.77
C THR A 143 -9.47 23.51 -5.92
N LEU A 144 -9.91 23.15 -4.71
CA LEU A 144 -9.23 22.24 -3.77
C LEU A 144 -10.06 20.95 -3.61
N ALA A 145 -9.51 19.81 -3.94
CA ALA A 145 -10.20 18.53 -3.83
C ALA A 145 -9.47 17.53 -2.93
N LEU A 146 -10.20 16.49 -2.52
CA LEU A 146 -9.70 15.37 -1.73
C LEU A 146 -9.89 14.06 -2.51
N HIS A 147 -8.88 13.17 -2.50
CA HIS A 147 -8.93 11.90 -3.19
C HIS A 147 -8.32 10.76 -2.36
N HIS A 148 -9.12 9.81 -1.92
CA HIS A 148 -8.65 8.57 -1.30
C HIS A 148 -9.66 7.42 -1.44
N GLY A 149 -9.19 6.18 -1.28
CA GLY A 149 -9.98 4.98 -1.57
C GLY A 149 -11.26 4.77 -0.75
N SER A 150 -11.47 5.53 0.34
CA SER A 150 -12.72 5.47 1.14
C SER A 150 -13.79 6.45 0.68
N LEU A 151 -13.49 7.36 -0.25
CA LEU A 151 -14.48 8.27 -0.83
C LEU A 151 -15.39 7.54 -1.83
N ASP A 152 -16.59 8.08 -1.97
CA ASP A 152 -17.51 7.64 -3.03
C ASP A 152 -16.85 7.72 -4.41
N PRO A 153 -17.03 6.72 -5.29
CA PRO A 153 -16.45 6.71 -6.63
C PRO A 153 -16.77 7.98 -7.44
N LYS A 154 -17.96 8.57 -7.27
CA LYS A 154 -18.35 9.80 -7.97
C LYS A 154 -17.52 11.01 -7.53
N LEU A 155 -17.23 11.11 -6.22
CA LEU A 155 -16.38 12.19 -5.70
C LEU A 155 -14.95 12.06 -6.20
N ARG A 156 -14.42 10.83 -6.29
CA ARG A 156 -13.11 10.57 -6.85
C ARG A 156 -13.04 10.91 -8.33
N ALA A 157 -14.02 10.44 -9.12
CA ALA A 157 -14.11 10.75 -10.55
C ALA A 157 -14.22 12.25 -10.80
N ALA A 158 -14.94 13.00 -9.98
CA ALA A 158 -15.03 14.46 -10.09
C ALA A 158 -13.68 15.15 -9.84
N ALA A 159 -12.89 14.67 -8.85
CA ALA A 159 -11.55 15.20 -8.60
C ALA A 159 -10.58 14.88 -9.76
N GLU A 160 -10.68 13.68 -10.35
CA GLU A 160 -9.89 13.27 -11.50
C GLU A 160 -10.24 14.08 -12.75
N GLU A 161 -11.53 14.32 -12.99
CA GLU A 161 -12.00 15.15 -14.10
C GLU A 161 -11.58 16.60 -13.94
N GLY A 162 -11.71 17.16 -12.72
CA GLY A 162 -11.29 18.54 -12.45
C GLY A 162 -9.77 18.75 -12.56
N LEU A 163 -8.94 17.70 -12.36
CA LEU A 163 -7.52 17.77 -12.74
C LEU A 163 -7.33 17.77 -14.25
N ARG A 164 -8.17 17.01 -14.98
CA ARG A 164 -8.08 16.86 -16.44
C ARG A 164 -8.49 18.14 -17.17
N ASP A 165 -9.56 18.79 -16.72
CA ASP A 165 -10.08 20.03 -17.32
C ASP A 165 -9.42 21.30 -16.75
N GLY A 166 -8.60 21.17 -15.69
CA GLY A 166 -7.90 22.27 -15.05
C GLY A 166 -8.76 23.13 -14.12
N SER A 167 -9.96 22.68 -13.77
CA SER A 167 -10.84 23.37 -12.80
C SER A 167 -10.37 23.17 -11.36
N ILE A 168 -9.61 22.12 -11.06
CA ILE A 168 -9.01 21.88 -9.76
C ILE A 168 -7.52 22.25 -9.77
N ARG A 169 -7.13 23.09 -8.81
CA ARG A 169 -5.74 23.54 -8.65
C ARG A 169 -4.93 22.59 -7.76
N CYS A 170 -5.53 22.03 -6.72
CA CYS A 170 -4.84 21.11 -5.83
C CYS A 170 -5.73 19.93 -5.45
N VAL A 171 -5.18 18.71 -5.55
CA VAL A 171 -5.79 17.51 -4.98
C VAL A 171 -4.95 16.99 -3.84
N VAL A 172 -5.53 16.90 -2.66
CA VAL A 172 -4.94 16.20 -1.51
C VAL A 172 -5.27 14.72 -1.63
N ALA A 173 -4.26 13.87 -1.81
CA ALA A 173 -4.46 12.47 -2.14
C ALA A 173 -3.67 11.52 -1.23
N THR A 174 -4.05 10.24 -1.29
CA THR A 174 -3.26 9.12 -0.78
C THR A 174 -2.72 8.29 -1.95
N SER A 175 -2.30 7.05 -1.73
CA SER A 175 -1.87 6.13 -2.79
C SER A 175 -2.94 5.85 -3.87
N SER A 176 -4.14 6.35 -3.73
CA SER A 176 -5.21 6.22 -4.73
C SER A 176 -4.94 6.93 -6.06
N LEU A 177 -3.97 7.84 -6.10
CA LEU A 177 -3.47 8.49 -7.32
C LEU A 177 -2.02 8.11 -7.65
N ASP A 178 -1.43 7.15 -6.93
CA ASP A 178 -0.08 6.65 -7.23
C ASP A 178 -0.06 5.95 -8.61
N LEU A 179 -1.15 5.23 -8.96
CA LEU A 179 -1.24 4.35 -10.12
C LEU A 179 -2.63 4.40 -10.81
N GLY A 180 -2.68 4.00 -12.08
CA GLY A 180 -3.91 3.63 -12.77
C GLY A 180 -4.86 4.78 -13.13
N VAL A 181 -4.43 6.02 -13.03
CA VAL A 181 -5.27 7.17 -13.40
C VAL A 181 -4.62 7.97 -14.52
N ASP A 182 -5.36 8.18 -15.58
CA ASP A 182 -4.95 8.96 -16.74
C ASP A 182 -5.46 10.40 -16.58
N PHE A 183 -4.61 11.27 -16.09
CA PHE A 183 -4.83 12.72 -16.04
C PHE A 183 -3.59 13.46 -16.52
N PRO A 184 -3.74 14.70 -17.04
CA PRO A 184 -2.61 15.50 -17.47
C PRO A 184 -1.60 15.68 -16.36
N ALA A 185 -0.34 15.81 -16.72
CA ALA A 185 0.72 16.08 -15.77
C ALA A 185 0.42 17.34 -14.97
N VAL A 186 0.57 17.22 -13.65
CA VAL A 186 0.55 18.38 -12.75
C VAL A 186 1.90 19.09 -12.74
N ASP A 187 1.93 20.38 -12.42
CA ASP A 187 3.17 21.13 -12.41
C ASP A 187 4.13 20.65 -11.29
N GLN A 188 3.58 20.27 -10.14
CA GLN A 188 4.38 19.75 -9.02
C GLN A 188 3.64 18.70 -8.19
N VAL A 189 4.44 17.90 -7.48
CA VAL A 189 3.97 16.96 -6.47
C VAL A 189 4.56 17.35 -5.12
N LEU A 190 3.72 17.45 -4.10
CA LEU A 190 4.16 17.60 -2.72
C LEU A 190 3.95 16.29 -1.97
N GLN A 191 4.94 15.88 -1.20
CA GLN A 191 4.88 14.67 -0.38
C GLN A 191 4.89 15.04 1.10
N ILE A 192 3.76 14.87 1.78
CA ILE A 192 3.65 15.10 3.24
C ILE A 192 4.10 13.85 3.99
N GLY A 193 5.15 14.00 4.78
CA GLY A 193 5.81 12.89 5.46
C GLY A 193 6.55 11.97 4.50
N SER A 194 7.51 11.23 5.00
CA SER A 194 8.32 10.33 4.17
C SER A 194 7.45 9.29 3.43
N PRO A 195 7.70 9.03 2.15
CA PRO A 195 6.96 8.03 1.36
C PRO A 195 7.25 6.60 1.81
N LYS A 196 8.22 6.41 2.74
CA LYS A 196 8.64 5.13 3.32
C LYS A 196 9.23 4.14 2.32
N GLY A 197 9.51 4.60 1.09
CA GLY A 197 10.16 3.83 0.04
C GLY A 197 10.49 4.67 -1.18
N VAL A 198 11.56 4.29 -1.87
CA VAL A 198 12.10 4.98 -3.06
C VAL A 198 11.16 4.80 -4.26
N SER A 199 10.71 3.57 -4.53
CA SER A 199 9.79 3.25 -5.63
C SER A 199 8.53 4.11 -5.58
N ARG A 200 7.94 4.28 -4.38
CA ARG A 200 6.75 5.12 -4.22
C ARG A 200 7.03 6.59 -4.47
N LEU A 201 8.18 7.07 -4.01
CA LEU A 201 8.59 8.45 -4.30
C LEU A 201 8.72 8.68 -5.82
N LEU A 202 9.33 7.74 -6.52
CA LEU A 202 9.46 7.78 -7.98
C LEU A 202 8.12 7.70 -8.71
N GLN A 203 7.19 6.84 -8.25
CA GLN A 203 5.84 6.75 -8.81
C GLN A 203 5.09 8.07 -8.67
N ARG A 204 5.17 8.73 -7.51
CA ARG A 204 4.57 10.04 -7.25
C ARG A 204 5.25 11.14 -8.06
N ALA A 205 6.58 11.12 -8.14
CA ALA A 205 7.36 12.02 -8.99
C ALA A 205 6.95 11.92 -10.47
N GLY A 206 6.65 10.69 -10.94
CA GLY A 206 6.15 10.46 -12.29
C GLY A 206 4.82 11.14 -12.60
N ARG A 207 4.08 11.63 -11.61
CA ARG A 207 2.83 12.41 -11.80
C ARG A 207 3.09 13.89 -12.07
N ALA A 208 4.30 14.40 -11.77
CA ALA A 208 4.67 15.76 -12.08
C ALA A 208 5.26 15.88 -13.49
N ARG A 209 4.94 16.96 -14.18
CA ARG A 209 5.48 17.37 -15.48
C ARG A 209 5.75 16.21 -16.44
N HIS A 210 4.68 15.63 -16.97
CA HIS A 210 4.73 14.45 -17.83
C HIS A 210 5.15 14.74 -19.27
N ARG A 211 5.76 15.90 -19.55
CA ARG A 211 6.20 16.26 -20.91
C ARG A 211 7.58 15.67 -21.22
N PRO A 212 7.80 15.15 -22.43
CA PRO A 212 9.12 14.68 -22.84
C PRO A 212 10.19 15.79 -22.66
N GLY A 213 11.27 15.46 -21.97
CA GLY A 213 12.39 16.40 -21.75
C GLY A 213 12.32 17.25 -20.48
N GLU A 214 11.19 17.30 -19.77
CA GLU A 214 11.08 18.02 -18.50
C GLU A 214 11.40 17.10 -17.30
N ALA A 215 12.07 17.67 -16.28
CA ALA A 215 12.30 16.96 -15.03
C ALA A 215 11.05 17.02 -14.14
N GLY A 216 10.63 15.90 -13.57
CA GLY A 216 9.58 15.88 -12.56
C GLY A 216 10.02 16.65 -11.29
N HIS A 217 9.14 17.44 -10.68
CA HIS A 217 9.45 18.19 -9.47
C HIS A 217 8.65 17.68 -8.28
N VAL A 218 9.35 17.25 -7.23
CA VAL A 218 8.77 16.79 -5.98
C VAL A 218 9.26 17.63 -4.83
N VAL A 219 8.33 18.20 -4.08
CA VAL A 219 8.59 18.91 -2.83
C VAL A 219 8.33 17.98 -1.65
N CYS A 220 9.39 17.62 -0.96
CA CYS A 220 9.37 16.79 0.24
C CYS A 220 9.04 17.63 1.46
N VAL A 221 7.96 17.29 2.16
CA VAL A 221 7.48 18.04 3.34
C VAL A 221 7.64 17.16 4.59
N PRO A 222 8.76 17.26 5.31
CA PRO A 222 8.97 16.46 6.52
C PRO A 222 8.02 16.92 7.64
N THR A 223 7.52 15.95 8.38
CA THR A 223 6.64 16.19 9.53
C THR A 223 7.40 16.13 10.86
N HIS A 224 8.58 15.54 10.87
CA HIS A 224 9.47 15.43 12.03
C HIS A 224 10.93 15.21 11.61
N ALA A 225 11.86 15.36 12.55
CA ALA A 225 13.29 15.36 12.30
C ALA A 225 13.85 14.12 11.57
N LEU A 226 13.37 12.92 11.92
CA LEU A 226 13.85 11.70 11.27
C LEU A 226 13.45 11.60 9.80
N GLU A 227 12.35 12.22 9.39
CA GLU A 227 11.95 12.25 7.98
C GLU A 227 12.88 13.11 7.11
N LEU A 228 13.61 14.06 7.69
CA LEU A 228 14.69 14.76 6.98
C LEU A 228 15.77 13.78 6.54
N VAL A 229 16.19 12.87 7.44
CA VAL A 229 17.16 11.81 7.09
C VAL A 229 16.61 10.87 6.03
N GLU A 230 15.34 10.46 6.17
CA GLU A 230 14.68 9.58 5.20
C GLU A 230 14.60 10.23 3.79
N TYR A 231 14.38 11.54 3.69
CA TYR A 231 14.37 12.25 2.41
C TYR A 231 15.77 12.40 1.80
N ALA A 232 16.77 12.69 2.62
CA ALA A 232 18.16 12.71 2.16
C ALA A 232 18.59 11.32 1.64
N ALA A 233 18.22 10.25 2.37
CA ALA A 233 18.45 8.87 1.97
C ALA A 233 17.73 8.51 0.67
N ALA A 234 16.47 8.90 0.52
CA ALA A 234 15.70 8.65 -0.69
C ALA A 234 16.31 9.35 -1.90
N ARG A 235 16.81 10.60 -1.74
CA ARG A 235 17.52 11.33 -2.79
C ARG A 235 18.82 10.63 -3.18
N ALA A 236 19.61 10.19 -2.20
CA ALA A 236 20.83 9.43 -2.46
C ALA A 236 20.55 8.11 -3.20
N ALA A 237 19.50 7.36 -2.77
CA ALA A 237 19.06 6.14 -3.42
C ALA A 237 18.64 6.38 -4.88
N VAL A 238 17.85 7.42 -5.14
CA VAL A 238 17.44 7.81 -6.51
C VAL A 238 18.65 8.13 -7.37
N ALA A 239 19.61 8.89 -6.85
CA ALA A 239 20.85 9.23 -7.57
C ALA A 239 21.70 8.00 -7.88
N ALA A 240 21.72 7.02 -6.99
CA ALA A 240 22.42 5.74 -7.16
C ALA A 240 21.66 4.71 -7.99
N GLY A 241 20.40 5.00 -8.40
CA GLY A 241 19.53 4.04 -9.09
C GLY A 241 19.09 2.86 -8.21
N THR A 242 19.17 3.01 -6.89
CA THR A 242 18.77 1.98 -5.93
C THR A 242 17.27 2.00 -5.73
N ILE A 243 16.61 0.88 -6.04
CA ILE A 243 15.14 0.74 -5.97
C ILE A 243 14.82 -0.54 -5.22
N GLU A 244 13.66 -0.56 -4.54
CA GLU A 244 13.20 -1.71 -3.79
C GLU A 244 13.00 -2.94 -4.68
N SER A 245 13.50 -4.07 -4.19
CA SER A 245 13.08 -5.39 -4.65
C SER A 245 11.77 -5.81 -4.00
N ARG A 246 10.94 -6.52 -4.73
CA ARG A 246 9.68 -7.09 -4.24
C ARG A 246 9.71 -8.60 -4.42
N PRO A 247 10.29 -9.35 -3.46
CA PRO A 247 10.38 -10.80 -3.57
C PRO A 247 8.96 -11.41 -3.62
N PRO A 248 8.68 -12.29 -4.58
CA PRO A 248 7.38 -12.95 -4.70
C PRO A 248 7.18 -13.94 -3.55
N PRO A 249 5.99 -13.92 -2.88
CA PRO A 249 5.68 -14.91 -1.87
C PRO A 249 5.63 -16.32 -2.46
N VAL A 250 6.21 -17.26 -1.75
CA VAL A 250 6.17 -18.69 -2.10
C VAL A 250 5.36 -19.47 -1.06
N LEU A 251 4.80 -20.60 -1.49
CA LEU A 251 4.05 -21.55 -0.64
C LEU A 251 2.94 -20.91 0.19
N SER A 252 2.21 -19.93 -0.38
CA SER A 252 1.02 -19.35 0.24
C SER A 252 -0.13 -20.38 0.21
N LEU A 253 -0.15 -21.36 1.13
CA LEU A 253 -1.05 -22.49 1.14
C LEU A 253 -2.52 -22.10 1.31
N ASP A 254 -2.81 -20.99 1.96
CA ASP A 254 -4.16 -20.42 2.07
C ASP A 254 -4.71 -19.96 0.71
N VAL A 255 -3.87 -19.36 -0.14
CA VAL A 255 -4.22 -19.00 -1.52
C VAL A 255 -4.45 -20.26 -2.35
N LEU A 256 -3.61 -21.29 -2.19
CA LEU A 256 -3.75 -22.56 -2.86
C LEU A 256 -5.06 -23.28 -2.47
N ALA A 257 -5.38 -23.35 -1.18
CA ALA A 257 -6.63 -23.92 -0.69
C ALA A 257 -7.86 -23.19 -1.28
N GLN A 258 -7.82 -21.86 -1.32
CA GLN A 258 -8.86 -21.03 -1.95
C GLN A 258 -9.00 -21.32 -3.45
N HIS A 259 -7.88 -21.45 -4.15
CA HIS A 259 -7.84 -21.81 -5.58
C HIS A 259 -8.43 -23.19 -5.84
N CYS A 260 -8.08 -24.19 -5.04
CA CYS A 260 -8.65 -25.55 -5.13
C CYS A 260 -10.18 -25.54 -4.99
N VAL A 261 -10.72 -24.80 -4.01
CA VAL A 261 -12.18 -24.67 -3.85
C VAL A 261 -12.80 -23.95 -5.07
N THR A 262 -12.12 -22.96 -5.65
CA THR A 262 -12.58 -22.28 -6.87
C THR A 262 -12.70 -23.25 -8.05
N LEU A 263 -11.70 -24.12 -8.25
CA LEU A 263 -11.71 -25.11 -9.32
C LEU A 263 -12.74 -26.23 -9.06
N ALA A 264 -12.86 -26.68 -7.80
CA ALA A 264 -13.88 -27.64 -7.39
C ALA A 264 -15.30 -27.13 -7.69
N LEU A 265 -15.54 -25.83 -7.50
CA LEU A 265 -16.79 -25.16 -7.84
C LEU A 265 -16.97 -24.97 -9.35
N GLY A 266 -15.87 -24.86 -10.10
CA GLY A 266 -15.85 -24.63 -11.55
C GLY A 266 -16.07 -25.90 -12.41
N GLY A 267 -16.31 -27.05 -11.82
CA GLY A 267 -16.52 -28.33 -12.52
C GLY A 267 -15.72 -29.50 -11.95
N GLY A 268 -14.88 -29.22 -10.95
CA GLY A 268 -14.04 -30.22 -10.30
C GLY A 268 -12.63 -30.30 -10.84
N PHE A 269 -11.78 -31.03 -10.12
CA PHE A 269 -10.39 -31.29 -10.50
C PHE A 269 -9.91 -32.66 -10.00
N GLU A 270 -8.96 -33.23 -10.68
CA GLU A 270 -8.18 -34.39 -10.24
C GLU A 270 -6.90 -33.89 -9.52
N ALA A 271 -6.55 -34.58 -8.42
CA ALA A 271 -5.47 -34.12 -7.55
C ALA A 271 -4.11 -34.01 -8.26
N ASP A 272 -3.74 -35.07 -9.01
CA ASP A 272 -2.42 -35.14 -9.66
C ASP A 272 -2.31 -34.17 -10.84
N ALA A 273 -3.41 -34.02 -11.60
CA ALA A 273 -3.46 -33.08 -12.71
C ALA A 273 -3.35 -31.61 -12.22
N LEU A 274 -4.00 -31.29 -11.08
CA LEU A 274 -3.91 -29.95 -10.48
C LEU A 274 -2.55 -29.73 -9.83
N LEU A 275 -1.96 -30.72 -9.18
CA LEU A 275 -0.62 -30.60 -8.60
C LEU A 275 0.43 -30.24 -9.67
N ALA A 276 0.37 -30.91 -10.82
CA ALA A 276 1.25 -30.61 -11.95
C ALA A 276 1.07 -29.15 -12.43
N GLU A 277 -0.19 -28.69 -12.57
CA GLU A 277 -0.50 -27.30 -12.95
C GLU A 277 0.01 -26.27 -11.93
N VAL A 278 -0.16 -26.56 -10.63
CA VAL A 278 0.24 -25.66 -9.55
C VAL A 278 1.78 -25.57 -9.47
N ARG A 279 2.48 -26.68 -9.65
CA ARG A 279 3.95 -26.71 -9.66
C ARG A 279 4.57 -25.98 -10.87
N ASP A 280 3.82 -25.74 -11.92
CA ASP A 280 4.22 -24.92 -13.05
C ASP A 280 4.29 -23.40 -12.70
N THR A 281 3.84 -22.99 -11.50
CA THR A 281 3.95 -21.61 -11.03
C THR A 281 5.22 -21.37 -10.23
N HIS A 282 5.74 -20.15 -10.26
CA HIS A 282 6.87 -19.76 -9.40
C HIS A 282 6.53 -19.94 -7.92
N ALA A 283 5.32 -19.56 -7.51
CA ALA A 283 4.88 -19.58 -6.11
C ALA A 283 4.87 -20.98 -5.50
N PHE A 284 4.66 -22.04 -6.31
CA PHE A 284 4.46 -23.41 -5.82
C PHE A 284 5.39 -24.43 -6.45
N ARG A 285 6.43 -24.04 -7.20
CA ARG A 285 7.39 -25.00 -7.80
C ARG A 285 8.06 -25.91 -6.78
N ALA A 286 8.21 -25.45 -5.54
CA ALA A 286 8.79 -26.20 -4.43
C ALA A 286 7.74 -26.88 -3.54
N LEU A 287 6.47 -26.96 -3.97
CA LEU A 287 5.41 -27.62 -3.21
C LEU A 287 5.67 -29.14 -3.15
N ASP A 288 5.90 -29.66 -1.96
CA ASP A 288 6.06 -31.10 -1.73
C ASP A 288 4.71 -31.82 -1.61
N ASP A 289 4.74 -33.15 -1.71
CA ASP A 289 3.53 -33.98 -1.64
C ASP A 289 2.88 -33.99 -0.26
N THR A 290 3.64 -33.69 0.79
CA THR A 290 3.12 -33.63 2.17
C THR A 290 2.27 -32.38 2.34
N ALA A 291 2.79 -31.22 1.94
CA ALA A 291 2.06 -29.97 1.97
C ALA A 291 0.84 -30.02 1.03
N TRP A 292 0.99 -30.64 -0.16
CA TRP A 292 -0.15 -30.84 -1.07
C TRP A 292 -1.27 -31.64 -0.44
N ARG A 293 -0.95 -32.81 0.16
CA ARG A 293 -1.95 -33.64 0.86
C ARG A 293 -2.61 -32.87 2.00
N ALA A 294 -1.84 -32.10 2.77
CA ALA A 294 -2.40 -31.29 3.85
C ALA A 294 -3.40 -30.23 3.34
N VAL A 295 -3.15 -29.64 2.16
CA VAL A 295 -4.11 -28.71 1.52
C VAL A 295 -5.38 -29.44 1.10
N LEU A 296 -5.27 -30.63 0.49
CA LEU A 296 -6.43 -31.42 0.10
C LEU A 296 -7.26 -31.86 1.32
N ASP A 297 -6.61 -32.35 2.37
CA ASP A 297 -7.27 -32.72 3.63
C ASP A 297 -7.96 -31.51 4.27
N PHE A 298 -7.32 -30.35 4.23
CA PHE A 298 -7.89 -29.11 4.78
C PHE A 298 -9.18 -28.70 4.05
N ILE A 299 -9.24 -28.75 2.73
CA ILE A 299 -10.45 -28.37 1.98
C ILE A 299 -11.58 -29.40 2.10
N VAL A 300 -11.25 -30.67 2.38
CA VAL A 300 -12.22 -31.76 2.53
C VAL A 300 -12.74 -31.87 3.97
N GLN A 301 -11.89 -31.65 4.98
CA GLN A 301 -12.24 -31.89 6.38
C GLN A 301 -12.27 -30.60 7.24
N GLY A 302 -11.75 -29.49 6.74
CA GLY A 302 -11.64 -28.24 7.50
C GLY A 302 -10.50 -28.22 8.54
N GLY A 303 -9.63 -29.23 8.52
CA GLY A 303 -8.59 -29.49 9.52
C GLY A 303 -9.10 -30.31 10.71
N THR A 304 -8.18 -30.84 11.52
CA THR A 304 -8.50 -31.78 12.63
C THR A 304 -9.43 -31.18 13.68
N ALA A 305 -9.27 -29.91 14.02
CA ALA A 305 -10.09 -29.21 15.01
C ALA A 305 -11.54 -28.97 14.55
N LEU A 306 -11.78 -28.90 13.23
CA LEU A 306 -13.08 -28.56 12.64
C LEU A 306 -13.72 -29.75 11.91
N ALA A 307 -13.13 -30.94 11.99
CA ALA A 307 -13.59 -32.14 11.27
C ALA A 307 -15.04 -32.55 11.61
N HIS A 308 -15.55 -32.19 12.78
CA HIS A 308 -16.93 -32.46 13.20
C HIS A 308 -17.96 -31.46 12.72
N TYR A 309 -17.52 -30.34 12.10
CA TYR A 309 -18.40 -29.27 11.61
C TYR A 309 -18.58 -29.36 10.09
N PRO A 310 -19.75 -29.80 9.59
CA PRO A 310 -19.98 -29.98 8.14
C PRO A 310 -19.76 -28.70 7.30
N GLU A 311 -20.01 -27.54 7.88
CA GLU A 311 -19.84 -26.26 7.19
C GLU A 311 -18.39 -25.90 6.80
N PHE A 312 -17.41 -26.60 7.37
CA PHE A 312 -16.00 -26.46 7.02
C PHE A 312 -15.52 -27.48 5.99
N ARG A 313 -16.34 -28.50 5.66
CA ARG A 313 -16.11 -29.45 4.57
C ARG A 313 -16.51 -28.78 3.25
N ARG A 314 -15.57 -28.11 2.63
CA ARG A 314 -15.85 -27.27 1.47
C ARG A 314 -15.90 -28.03 0.16
N VAL A 315 -15.21 -29.15 0.09
CA VAL A 315 -15.02 -29.95 -1.10
C VAL A 315 -15.27 -31.45 -0.76
N VAL A 316 -15.89 -32.18 -1.64
CA VAL A 316 -16.03 -33.63 -1.56
C VAL A 316 -15.24 -34.28 -2.69
N ARG A 317 -14.70 -35.48 -2.43
CA ARG A 317 -14.10 -36.34 -3.45
C ARG A 317 -15.14 -37.38 -3.89
N ASP A 318 -15.50 -37.38 -5.17
CA ASP A 318 -16.44 -38.36 -5.72
C ASP A 318 -15.80 -39.73 -5.95
N GLU A 319 -16.62 -40.73 -6.37
CA GLU A 319 -16.16 -42.09 -6.64
C GLU A 319 -15.13 -42.16 -7.78
N ALA A 320 -15.14 -41.23 -8.70
CA ALA A 320 -14.16 -41.09 -9.77
C ALA A 320 -12.86 -40.44 -9.33
N GLY A 321 -12.75 -40.01 -8.04
CA GLY A 321 -11.58 -39.34 -7.50
C GLY A 321 -11.52 -37.83 -7.75
N VAL A 322 -12.58 -37.26 -8.32
CA VAL A 322 -12.66 -35.81 -8.66
C VAL A 322 -13.13 -35.00 -7.44
N TYR A 323 -12.45 -33.90 -7.15
CA TYR A 323 -12.79 -33.00 -6.08
C TYR A 323 -13.82 -31.98 -6.57
N ARG A 324 -15.00 -31.89 -5.91
CA ARG A 324 -16.13 -31.03 -6.31
C ARG A 324 -16.75 -30.29 -5.11
N VAL A 325 -17.48 -29.22 -5.38
CA VAL A 325 -18.34 -28.56 -4.40
C VAL A 325 -19.80 -28.94 -4.68
N ASP A 326 -20.42 -29.68 -3.77
CA ASP A 326 -21.80 -30.17 -3.93
C ASP A 326 -22.81 -29.29 -3.21
N ASP A 327 -22.40 -28.58 -2.14
CA ASP A 327 -23.29 -27.74 -1.33
C ASP A 327 -23.44 -26.34 -1.94
N ARG A 328 -24.70 -25.98 -2.26
CA ARG A 328 -25.05 -24.67 -2.81
C ARG A 328 -24.74 -23.51 -1.85
N ARG A 329 -24.79 -23.72 -0.53
CA ARG A 329 -24.48 -22.70 0.48
C ARG A 329 -22.97 -22.41 0.50
N ILE A 330 -22.16 -23.47 0.43
CA ILE A 330 -20.71 -23.36 0.31
C ILE A 330 -20.35 -22.64 -0.99
N ALA A 331 -20.98 -23.03 -2.11
CA ALA A 331 -20.79 -22.40 -3.41
C ALA A 331 -21.10 -20.89 -3.39
N LEU A 332 -22.23 -20.51 -2.79
CA LEU A 332 -22.61 -19.11 -2.67
C LEU A 332 -21.64 -18.31 -1.76
N ARG A 333 -21.31 -18.89 -0.59
CA ARG A 333 -20.35 -18.26 0.35
C ARG A 333 -19.00 -18.05 -0.30
N HIS A 334 -18.50 -19.04 -1.04
CA HIS A 334 -17.22 -18.93 -1.75
C HIS A 334 -17.25 -17.83 -2.83
N ARG A 335 -18.31 -17.72 -3.62
CA ARG A 335 -18.47 -16.67 -4.64
C ARG A 335 -18.56 -15.27 -4.04
N LEU A 336 -19.17 -15.11 -2.88
CA LEU A 336 -19.29 -13.83 -2.18
C LEU A 336 -17.99 -13.39 -1.48
N SER A 337 -17.12 -14.33 -1.16
CA SER A 337 -15.85 -14.07 -0.44
C SER A 337 -14.67 -14.74 -1.11
N ILE A 338 -14.60 -14.68 -2.45
CA ILE A 338 -13.48 -15.20 -3.21
C ILE A 338 -12.24 -14.34 -2.96
N GLY A 339 -11.20 -14.96 -2.42
CA GLY A 339 -9.95 -14.30 -2.05
C GLY A 339 -9.55 -14.57 -0.60
N THR A 340 -8.28 -14.36 -0.30
CA THR A 340 -7.68 -14.62 1.02
C THR A 340 -7.39 -13.34 1.80
N ILE A 341 -7.82 -12.19 1.28
CA ILE A 341 -7.64 -10.89 1.92
C ILE A 341 -8.92 -10.54 2.66
N ALA A 342 -8.87 -10.59 3.99
CA ALA A 342 -9.93 -10.07 4.83
C ALA A 342 -9.86 -8.54 4.88
N SER A 343 -10.98 -7.86 4.74
CA SER A 343 -11.11 -6.42 5.01
C SER A 343 -11.74 -6.20 6.38
N ASP A 344 -11.33 -5.14 7.07
CA ASP A 344 -12.03 -4.68 8.26
C ASP A 344 -13.48 -4.30 7.89
N GLY A 345 -14.40 -4.48 8.84
CA GLY A 345 -15.80 -4.08 8.67
C GLY A 345 -15.87 -2.59 8.28
N SER A 346 -16.60 -2.29 7.22
CA SER A 346 -16.78 -0.91 6.75
C SER A 346 -18.25 -0.50 6.79
N VAL A 347 -18.49 0.71 7.27
CA VAL A 347 -19.81 1.33 7.36
C VAL A 347 -19.93 2.43 6.31
N ARG A 348 -20.95 2.39 5.49
CA ARG A 348 -21.21 3.42 4.47
C ARG A 348 -21.63 4.73 5.13
N VAL A 349 -21.12 5.84 4.64
CA VAL A 349 -21.50 7.19 5.09
C VAL A 349 -22.39 7.82 4.04
N LYS A 350 -23.62 8.17 4.42
CA LYS A 350 -24.64 8.73 3.53
C LYS A 350 -25.29 9.97 4.14
N LEU A 351 -25.46 11.00 3.34
CA LEU A 351 -26.22 12.18 3.76
C LEU A 351 -27.71 11.84 3.93
N MET A 352 -28.35 12.41 4.93
CA MET A 352 -29.83 12.29 5.16
C MET A 352 -30.64 12.70 3.92
N ARG A 353 -30.18 13.75 3.25
CA ARG A 353 -30.71 14.21 1.96
C ARG A 353 -29.55 14.35 1.00
N GLY A 354 -29.35 13.32 0.17
CA GLY A 354 -28.23 13.33 -0.78
C GLY A 354 -27.60 11.97 -1.03
N GLY A 355 -26.46 11.98 -1.68
CA GLY A 355 -25.69 10.79 -2.08
C GLY A 355 -24.83 10.19 -0.97
N GLY A 356 -24.18 9.08 -1.29
CA GLY A 356 -23.10 8.51 -0.51
C GLY A 356 -21.88 9.44 -0.50
N LEU A 357 -21.12 9.41 0.58
CA LEU A 357 -19.84 10.11 0.71
C LEU A 357 -18.65 9.15 0.66
N GLY A 358 -18.89 7.86 0.91
CA GLY A 358 -17.87 6.83 0.98
C GLY A 358 -18.09 5.88 2.15
N SER A 359 -17.00 5.36 2.73
CA SER A 359 -17.05 4.44 3.87
C SER A 359 -15.98 4.74 4.92
N VAL A 360 -16.30 4.42 6.17
CA VAL A 360 -15.39 4.49 7.32
C VAL A 360 -15.36 3.13 8.01
N GLU A 361 -14.31 2.87 8.80
CA GLU A 361 -14.25 1.62 9.57
C GLU A 361 -15.33 1.54 10.64
N GLU A 362 -15.89 0.35 10.82
CA GLU A 362 -16.87 0.04 11.84
C GLU A 362 -16.36 0.37 13.23
N SER A 363 -15.08 0.05 13.51
CA SER A 363 -14.42 0.35 14.79
C SER A 363 -14.39 1.84 15.15
N PHE A 364 -14.39 2.72 14.13
CA PHE A 364 -14.46 4.16 14.33
C PHE A 364 -15.90 4.60 14.60
N ILE A 365 -16.83 4.26 13.70
CA ILE A 365 -18.20 4.74 13.76
C ILE A 365 -18.98 4.19 14.96
N GLY A 366 -18.65 2.96 15.39
CA GLY A 366 -19.26 2.30 16.55
C GLY A 366 -18.98 2.97 17.90
N ARG A 367 -17.97 3.87 17.94
CA ARG A 367 -17.67 4.69 19.14
C ARG A 367 -18.42 6.00 19.18
N LEU A 368 -19.03 6.40 18.06
CA LEU A 368 -19.75 7.66 17.96
C LEU A 368 -21.20 7.49 18.40
N ARG A 369 -21.70 8.51 19.07
CA ARG A 369 -23.13 8.64 19.44
C ARG A 369 -23.85 9.56 18.46
N PRO A 370 -25.17 9.47 18.33
CA PRO A 370 -25.94 10.48 17.61
C PRO A 370 -25.62 11.89 18.12
N ARG A 371 -25.41 12.83 17.19
CA ARG A 371 -24.93 14.20 17.35
C ARG A 371 -23.42 14.37 17.49
N ASP A 372 -22.63 13.29 17.61
CA ASP A 372 -21.16 13.41 17.53
C ASP A 372 -20.75 13.88 16.14
N ARG A 373 -19.68 14.66 16.10
CA ARG A 373 -19.16 15.26 14.87
C ARG A 373 -17.85 14.62 14.47
N PHE A 374 -17.70 14.41 13.18
CA PHE A 374 -16.47 13.87 12.60
C PHE A 374 -16.19 14.51 11.24
N GLN A 375 -14.91 14.43 10.83
CA GLN A 375 -14.42 14.95 9.55
C GLN A 375 -14.40 13.81 8.54
N PHE A 376 -15.07 13.98 7.40
CA PHE A 376 -14.98 13.00 6.32
C PHE A 376 -15.38 13.63 4.99
N ALA A 377 -14.70 13.23 3.91
CA ALA A 377 -14.91 13.75 2.55
C ALA A 377 -14.81 15.29 2.49
N GLY A 378 -13.82 15.85 3.23
CA GLY A 378 -13.59 17.29 3.30
C GLY A 378 -14.64 18.10 4.06
N ARG A 379 -15.56 17.45 4.80
CA ARG A 379 -16.68 18.10 5.48
C ARG A 379 -16.73 17.75 6.96
N THR A 380 -17.27 18.67 7.77
CA THR A 380 -17.68 18.34 9.13
C THR A 380 -19.07 17.72 9.08
N LEU A 381 -19.18 16.48 9.50
CA LEU A 381 -20.43 15.72 9.52
C LEU A 381 -20.88 15.48 10.96
N GLU A 382 -22.19 15.44 11.17
CA GLU A 382 -22.81 15.08 12.43
C GLU A 382 -23.56 13.75 12.22
N LEU A 383 -23.27 12.75 13.07
CA LEU A 383 -23.96 11.46 13.03
C LEU A 383 -25.41 11.64 13.48
N VAL A 384 -26.37 11.22 12.66
CA VAL A 384 -27.77 11.22 12.99
C VAL A 384 -28.21 9.86 13.53
N ARG A 385 -27.93 8.80 12.78
CA ARG A 385 -28.22 7.41 13.16
C ARG A 385 -27.31 6.42 12.43
N LEU A 386 -27.18 5.23 12.99
CA LEU A 386 -26.54 4.07 12.37
C LEU A 386 -27.60 3.00 12.13
N GLU A 387 -27.73 2.52 10.89
CA GLU A 387 -28.71 1.53 10.48
C GLU A 387 -28.17 0.71 9.31
N ASP A 388 -28.27 -0.62 9.38
CA ASP A 388 -27.86 -1.56 8.31
C ASP A 388 -26.47 -1.25 7.71
N MET A 389 -25.43 -1.14 8.56
CA MET A 389 -24.07 -0.80 8.16
C MET A 389 -24.01 0.52 7.35
N THR A 390 -24.92 1.44 7.63
CA THR A 390 -24.96 2.78 7.02
C THR A 390 -25.07 3.85 8.11
N ALA A 391 -24.11 4.75 8.16
CA ALA A 391 -24.12 5.94 8.99
C ALA A 391 -24.81 7.07 8.23
N TYR A 392 -26.01 7.43 8.68
CA TYR A 392 -26.73 8.58 8.16
C TYR A 392 -26.24 9.84 8.87
N VAL A 393 -25.79 10.80 8.07
CA VAL A 393 -25.17 12.03 8.57
C VAL A 393 -25.80 13.29 7.98
N ARG A 394 -25.57 14.42 8.64
CA ARG A 394 -25.85 15.75 8.10
C ARG A 394 -24.59 16.61 8.15
N VAL A 395 -24.49 17.58 7.26
CA VAL A 395 -23.40 18.56 7.30
C VAL A 395 -23.59 19.44 8.54
N ALA A 396 -22.57 19.55 9.37
CA ALA A 396 -22.59 20.43 10.54
C ALA A 396 -22.30 21.88 10.11
N LYS A 397 -23.07 22.83 10.65
CA LYS A 397 -22.90 24.25 10.30
C LYS A 397 -21.60 24.88 10.83
N SER A 398 -21.03 24.36 11.91
CA SER A 398 -19.79 24.82 12.53
C SER A 398 -19.26 23.78 13.52
N GLY A 399 -18.00 23.90 13.91
CA GLY A 399 -17.37 23.12 14.97
C GLY A 399 -16.29 22.15 14.48
N SER A 400 -15.45 21.69 15.41
CA SER A 400 -14.45 20.66 15.18
C SER A 400 -15.10 19.28 15.28
N GLY A 401 -14.62 18.32 14.50
CA GLY A 401 -15.02 16.92 14.55
C GLY A 401 -13.81 16.00 14.63
N THR A 402 -13.99 14.81 15.18
CA THR A 402 -12.95 13.77 15.21
C THR A 402 -12.63 13.31 13.79
N VAL A 403 -11.37 13.15 13.46
CA VAL A 403 -10.98 12.58 12.16
C VAL A 403 -11.07 11.06 12.25
N PRO A 404 -11.69 10.37 11.28
CA PRO A 404 -11.73 8.92 11.24
C PRO A 404 -10.31 8.34 11.29
N LYS A 405 -10.17 7.25 12.04
CA LYS A 405 -8.95 6.45 12.02
C LYS A 405 -9.24 5.20 11.21
N TRP A 406 -8.34 4.89 10.30
CA TRP A 406 -8.33 3.65 9.55
C TRP A 406 -7.20 2.78 10.10
N SER A 407 -7.55 1.57 10.52
CA SER A 407 -6.62 0.57 11.09
C SER A 407 -5.73 -0.06 10.02
N GLY A 408 -5.88 0.35 8.76
CA GLY A 408 -5.08 -0.12 7.64
C GLY A 408 -3.59 -0.05 7.95
N GLY A 409 -2.83 -0.98 7.38
CA GLY A 409 -1.42 -1.21 7.69
C GLY A 409 -0.62 0.08 7.77
N ARG A 410 0.09 0.26 8.87
CA ARG A 410 1.06 1.36 9.01
C ARG A 410 2.06 1.21 7.87
N MET A 411 2.24 2.26 7.09
CA MET A 411 3.21 2.28 6.01
C MET A 411 4.60 2.07 6.60
N ALA A 412 5.16 0.89 6.36
CA ALA A 412 6.46 0.51 6.88
C ALA A 412 7.57 1.19 6.07
N LEU A 413 8.66 1.57 6.74
CA LEU A 413 9.90 1.93 6.07
C LEU A 413 10.40 0.71 5.30
N SER A 414 10.74 0.88 4.01
CA SER A 414 11.32 -0.20 3.22
C SER A 414 12.71 -0.57 3.72
N GLY A 415 13.12 -1.84 3.56
CA GLY A 415 14.47 -2.27 3.92
C GLY A 415 15.53 -1.48 3.16
N THR A 416 15.30 -1.24 1.86
CA THR A 416 16.19 -0.45 1.01
C THR A 416 16.39 0.96 1.56
N LEU A 417 15.30 1.68 1.85
CA LEU A 417 15.39 3.03 2.39
C LEU A 417 15.99 3.03 3.81
N ALA A 418 15.71 2.02 4.64
CA ALA A 418 16.32 1.89 5.97
C ALA A 418 17.84 1.75 5.91
N HIS A 419 18.37 0.92 5.00
CA HIS A 419 19.80 0.78 4.79
C HIS A 419 20.45 2.08 4.26
N GLU A 420 19.77 2.81 3.38
CA GLU A 420 20.29 4.10 2.92
C GLU A 420 20.28 5.17 4.03
N VAL A 421 19.31 5.15 4.93
CA VAL A 421 19.32 5.98 6.16
C VAL A 421 20.52 5.63 7.03
N GLU A 422 20.79 4.35 7.24
CA GLU A 422 21.94 3.88 8.02
C GLU A 422 23.27 4.35 7.44
N ARG A 423 23.44 4.24 6.10
CA ARG A 423 24.62 4.73 5.40
C ARG A 423 24.84 6.23 5.55
N LEU A 424 23.76 7.01 5.57
CA LEU A 424 23.86 8.46 5.70
C LEU A 424 24.43 8.91 7.05
N PHE A 425 24.29 8.13 8.11
CA PHE A 425 24.88 8.51 9.40
C PHE A 425 26.42 8.45 9.40
N GLU A 426 27.04 7.69 8.48
CA GLU A 426 28.50 7.68 8.27
C GLU A 426 28.96 8.71 7.21
N ALA A 427 28.02 9.25 6.41
CA ALA A 427 28.36 10.20 5.35
C ALA A 427 28.71 11.58 5.92
N PRO A 428 29.47 12.42 5.18
CA PRO A 428 29.65 13.82 5.53
C PRO A 428 28.32 14.55 5.73
N ARG A 429 28.23 15.39 6.76
CA ARG A 429 27.00 16.14 7.11
C ARG A 429 26.84 17.41 6.25
N ASP A 430 27.23 17.38 5.00
CA ASP A 430 27.15 18.51 4.07
C ASP A 430 25.79 18.66 3.38
N VAL A 431 24.93 17.62 3.45
CA VAL A 431 23.57 17.69 2.92
C VAL A 431 22.66 18.58 3.80
N PRO A 432 21.79 19.40 3.18
CA PRO A 432 20.96 20.37 3.92
C PRO A 432 20.12 19.78 5.03
N GLU A 433 19.52 18.59 4.81
CA GLU A 433 18.69 17.91 5.79
C GLU A 433 19.46 17.46 7.02
N LEU A 434 20.68 16.94 6.84
CA LEU A 434 21.53 16.52 7.97
C LEU A 434 22.06 17.72 8.74
N ARG A 435 22.34 18.83 8.05
CA ARG A 435 22.70 20.12 8.73
C ARG A 435 21.57 20.62 9.60
N ALA A 436 20.33 20.58 9.10
CA ALA A 436 19.15 21.04 9.84
C ALA A 436 18.93 20.28 11.16
N ILE A 437 19.36 19.04 11.26
CA ILE A 437 19.27 18.20 12.47
C ILE A 437 20.64 17.93 13.13
N GLY A 438 21.68 18.64 12.73
CA GLY A 438 23.06 18.42 13.19
C GLY A 438 23.18 18.40 14.71
N ARG A 439 22.58 19.38 15.41
CA ARG A 439 22.56 19.41 16.88
C ARG A 439 21.97 18.17 17.52
N LEU A 440 20.97 17.57 16.85
CA LEU A 440 20.31 16.35 17.29
C LEU A 440 21.23 15.15 17.14
N LEU A 441 21.88 15.01 16.00
CA LEU A 441 22.83 13.92 15.73
C LEU A 441 24.06 14.03 16.66
N ASP A 442 24.54 15.26 16.97
CA ASP A 442 25.61 15.49 17.93
C ASP A 442 25.20 15.09 19.35
N LEU A 443 23.95 15.36 19.74
CA LEU A 443 23.42 14.92 21.03
C LEU A 443 23.35 13.40 21.12
N GLN A 444 22.83 12.73 20.07
CA GLN A 444 22.78 11.27 20.00
C GLN A 444 24.19 10.66 20.12
N GLN A 445 25.17 11.21 19.39
CA GLN A 445 26.54 10.71 19.42
C GLN A 445 27.23 10.92 20.77
N ARG A 446 26.87 11.97 21.52
CA ARG A 446 27.40 12.21 22.86
C ARG A 446 26.77 11.31 23.91
N LEU A 447 25.49 11.00 23.78
CA LEU A 447 24.75 10.22 24.79
C LEU A 447 24.81 8.71 24.51
N SER A 448 25.03 8.31 23.29
CA SER A 448 25.04 6.92 22.83
C SER A 448 25.97 6.76 21.61
N ALA A 449 25.44 6.30 20.49
CA ALA A 449 26.15 6.19 19.22
C ALA A 449 25.19 6.52 18.06
N LEU A 450 25.76 6.81 16.88
CA LEU A 450 25.00 6.79 15.65
C LEU A 450 25.02 5.37 15.06
N PRO A 451 23.94 4.94 14.44
CA PRO A 451 23.90 3.69 13.69
C PRO A 451 24.92 3.68 12.56
N ALA A 452 25.44 2.51 12.25
CA ALA A 452 26.43 2.32 11.18
C ALA A 452 26.22 0.98 10.48
N PRO A 453 26.45 0.89 9.14
CA PRO A 453 26.32 -0.34 8.39
C PRO A 453 27.10 -1.51 8.99
N GLY A 454 26.46 -2.66 9.09
CA GLY A 454 27.05 -3.86 9.66
C GLY A 454 27.18 -3.87 11.19
N ARG A 455 26.59 -2.89 11.88
CA ARG A 455 26.57 -2.81 13.35
C ARG A 455 25.14 -2.70 13.85
N LEU A 456 24.80 -3.51 14.85
CA LEU A 456 23.53 -3.37 15.57
C LEU A 456 23.69 -2.38 16.72
N LEU A 457 23.03 -1.22 16.64
CA LEU A 457 22.96 -0.31 17.77
C LEU A 457 21.99 -0.88 18.81
N VAL A 458 22.49 -1.03 20.06
CA VAL A 458 21.72 -1.49 21.20
C VAL A 458 21.84 -0.47 22.32
N GLU A 459 20.73 0.07 22.75
CA GLU A 459 20.67 1.02 23.87
C GLU A 459 19.98 0.41 25.09
N TRP A 460 20.62 0.55 26.22
CA TRP A 460 20.12 0.08 27.50
C TRP A 460 19.87 1.25 28.42
N ILE A 461 18.62 1.45 28.80
CA ILE A 461 18.24 2.56 29.69
C ILE A 461 17.50 2.09 30.95
N HIS A 462 17.72 2.82 32.04
CA HIS A 462 16.99 2.65 33.30
C HIS A 462 15.99 3.80 33.45
N VAL A 463 14.73 3.47 33.63
CA VAL A 463 13.66 4.41 33.96
C VAL A 463 12.89 3.95 35.19
N ARG A 464 12.01 4.81 35.73
CA ARG A 464 11.22 4.46 36.95
C ARG A 464 10.42 3.16 36.81
N GLY A 465 10.07 2.73 35.59
CA GLY A 465 9.32 1.50 35.29
C GLY A 465 10.17 0.25 35.08
N GLY A 466 11.50 0.32 35.19
CA GLY A 466 12.39 -0.82 34.96
C GLY A 466 13.52 -0.56 33.98
N ARG A 467 14.09 -1.67 33.50
CA ARG A 467 15.16 -1.65 32.50
C ARG A 467 14.56 -1.83 31.12
N HIS A 468 14.98 -1.00 30.17
CA HIS A 468 14.53 -1.07 28.79
C HIS A 468 15.71 -1.29 27.87
N LEU A 469 15.53 -2.19 26.91
CA LEU A 469 16.49 -2.50 25.85
C LEU A 469 15.88 -2.06 24.51
N PHE A 470 16.58 -1.22 23.80
CA PHE A 470 16.21 -0.77 22.46
C PHE A 470 17.19 -1.32 21.45
N LEU A 471 16.68 -1.89 20.36
CA LEU A 471 17.47 -2.42 19.26
C LEU A 471 17.09 -1.68 17.97
N TYR A 472 18.12 -1.29 17.20
CA TYR A 472 17.96 -0.52 15.98
C TYR A 472 18.59 -1.27 14.78
N PRO A 473 17.90 -2.30 14.25
CA PRO A 473 18.48 -3.13 13.17
C PRO A 473 18.44 -2.46 11.78
N PHE A 474 17.87 -1.26 11.64
CA PHE A 474 17.74 -0.53 10.36
C PHE A 474 17.30 -1.42 9.19
N ALA A 475 16.34 -2.29 9.45
CA ALA A 475 15.72 -3.18 8.48
C ALA A 475 14.22 -2.86 8.34
N GLY A 476 13.56 -3.49 7.38
CA GLY A 476 12.12 -3.31 7.21
C GLY A 476 11.34 -3.79 8.46
N ARG A 477 10.12 -3.27 8.62
CA ARG A 477 9.25 -3.53 9.78
C ARG A 477 9.07 -5.01 10.12
N GLN A 478 8.97 -5.87 9.10
CA GLN A 478 8.80 -7.32 9.31
C GLN A 478 9.99 -7.95 10.04
N VAL A 479 11.21 -7.46 9.79
CA VAL A 479 12.41 -7.90 10.50
C VAL A 479 12.33 -7.49 11.97
N HIS A 480 11.92 -6.24 12.25
CA HIS A 480 11.73 -5.76 13.63
C HIS A 480 10.68 -6.59 14.40
N GLU A 481 9.53 -6.86 13.76
CA GLU A 481 8.46 -7.67 14.36
C GLU A 481 8.89 -9.12 14.57
N GLY A 482 9.60 -9.71 13.61
CA GLY A 482 10.15 -11.06 13.72
C GLY A 482 11.19 -11.19 14.82
N LEU A 483 12.13 -10.26 14.91
CA LEU A 483 13.13 -10.22 16.00
C LEU A 483 12.47 -10.03 17.36
N ALA A 484 11.50 -9.12 17.49
CA ALA A 484 10.78 -8.90 18.72
C ALA A 484 10.03 -10.17 19.18
N ALA A 485 9.37 -10.88 18.27
CA ALA A 485 8.69 -12.14 18.54
C ALA A 485 9.66 -13.23 19.00
N LEU A 486 10.78 -13.41 18.30
CA LEU A 486 11.82 -14.40 18.64
C LEU A 486 12.43 -14.14 20.02
N TRP A 487 12.68 -12.88 20.35
CA TRP A 487 13.23 -12.51 21.67
C TRP A 487 12.22 -12.70 22.79
N SER A 488 10.95 -12.34 22.55
CA SER A 488 9.88 -12.56 23.53
C SER A 488 9.62 -14.04 23.84
N LEU A 489 9.92 -14.95 22.91
CA LEU A 489 9.81 -16.40 23.11
C LEU A 489 10.98 -16.98 23.91
N ARG A 490 12.13 -16.29 23.98
CA ARG A 490 13.34 -16.78 24.64
C ARG A 490 13.64 -16.15 25.99
N TRP A 491 12.93 -15.11 26.34
CA TRP A 491 12.98 -14.40 27.64
C TRP A 491 11.71 -14.61 28.44
#